data_9e9d59f2166b9797b93032533f73fe2b
#
_entry.id   9e9d59f2166b9797b93032533f73fe2b
#
_cell.length_a   1.000
_cell.length_b   1.000
_cell.length_c   1.000
_cell.angle_alpha   90.00
_cell.angle_beta   90.00
_cell.angle_gamma   90.00
#
_symmetry.space_group_name_H-M   'P 1'
#
loop_
_entity.id
_entity.type
_entity.pdbx_description
1 polymer ?
#
loop_
_entity_poly.entity_id
_entity_poly.type
_entity_poly.pdbx_seq_one_letter_code
_entity_poly.pdbx_strand_id
1 'polypeptide(L)'
;MIENHSTTRQELYSHLMRRVGVGCTLNELEKISKISYESLVDQILSPENPDSFQEDDFDRYFAHEGIDIWAGRWLYRIINGGHPLREKISIFWHQLFATAWFKSEHPNSLIHQLEMFRAVGLSDMKNILLSLSKDPAMLFWLDNNDNIDGEPNENYGRELMELFSMGVGNYTENDVKNAALAFTGWTFTQPIPLYPTGHYASNFKYEESRHNQDFKKFLGHSGNFNGEDVIDIIVHQPATANFICRHIYNFFVEDEAQVPAWNIVAPKNPEAIKDLTDSYHKSNGNITEILRTLFNSDWFKNSKFKHLKSPAELVGHTLKISGNLREIKPGILDYVSAITNMGQHLLNPPTVEGWHTGKEWIDGGTLNERVNFCLLYTSDAADERSSV
;
A
#
# COMPACT_ATOMS: atom_id res chain seq x y z
N MET A 1 16.88 -32.35 12.45
CA MET A 1 15.80 -32.93 11.64
C MET A 1 14.55 -32.10 11.96
N ILE A 2 14.15 -31.19 11.08
CA ILE A 2 12.89 -30.44 11.22
C ILE A 2 11.84 -31.40 10.65
N GLU A 3 10.98 -31.92 11.55
CA GLU A 3 9.84 -32.73 11.14
C GLU A 3 8.97 -31.95 10.15
N ASN A 4 8.75 -32.51 8.99
CA ASN A 4 7.78 -32.06 8.00
C ASN A 4 6.38 -32.28 8.59
N HIS A 5 5.93 -31.38 9.48
CA HIS A 5 4.52 -31.35 9.87
C HIS A 5 3.71 -30.92 8.64
N SER A 6 2.94 -31.83 8.10
CA SER A 6 1.88 -31.53 7.13
C SER A 6 1.06 -30.34 7.67
N THR A 7 1.07 -29.21 6.95
CA THR A 7 0.32 -28.02 7.32
C THR A 7 -1.16 -28.39 7.45
N THR A 8 -1.76 -28.18 8.60
CA THR A 8 -3.19 -28.43 8.77
C THR A 8 -3.99 -27.46 7.88
N ARG A 9 -5.18 -27.85 7.46
CA ARG A 9 -6.07 -26.98 6.67
C ARG A 9 -6.30 -25.64 7.38
N GLN A 10 -6.53 -25.65 8.68
CA GLN A 10 -6.74 -24.43 9.47
C GLN A 10 -5.52 -23.52 9.50
N GLU A 11 -4.32 -24.07 9.60
CA GLU A 11 -3.08 -23.28 9.55
C GLU A 11 -2.89 -22.59 8.21
N LEU A 12 -3.20 -23.28 7.10
CA LEU A 12 -3.12 -22.73 5.76
C LEU A 12 -4.08 -21.56 5.56
N TYR A 13 -5.35 -21.73 5.97
CA TYR A 13 -6.36 -20.66 5.88
C TYR A 13 -6.02 -19.48 6.80
N SER A 14 -5.58 -19.75 8.02
CA SER A 14 -5.10 -18.72 8.94
C SER A 14 -3.88 -17.97 8.40
N HIS A 15 -2.97 -18.67 7.70
CA HIS A 15 -1.84 -18.05 7.01
C HIS A 15 -2.32 -17.08 5.93
N LEU A 16 -3.22 -17.51 5.03
CA LEU A 16 -3.80 -16.65 4.01
C LEU A 16 -4.45 -15.41 4.62
N MET A 17 -5.33 -15.58 5.62
CA MET A 17 -6.05 -14.46 6.23
C MET A 17 -5.13 -13.44 6.91
N ARG A 18 -3.99 -13.86 7.44
CA ARG A 18 -2.96 -12.93 7.95
C ARG A 18 -2.20 -12.18 6.87
N ARG A 19 -2.18 -12.69 5.64
CA ARG A 19 -1.51 -12.03 4.50
C ARG A 19 -2.44 -11.10 3.74
N VAL A 20 -3.69 -11.50 3.54
CA VAL A 20 -4.67 -10.68 2.82
C VAL A 20 -5.33 -9.59 3.69
N GLY A 21 -5.09 -9.63 5.01
CA GLY A 21 -5.61 -8.66 5.96
C GLY A 21 -4.83 -8.74 7.28
N VAL A 22 -5.53 -8.56 8.40
CA VAL A 22 -4.96 -8.64 9.76
C VAL A 22 -5.31 -9.96 10.47
N GLY A 23 -5.69 -10.99 9.73
CA GLY A 23 -6.08 -12.30 10.26
C GLY A 23 -7.60 -12.48 10.39
N CYS A 24 -8.00 -13.50 11.12
CA CYS A 24 -9.41 -13.83 11.35
C CYS A 24 -9.61 -14.40 12.76
N THR A 25 -10.83 -14.27 13.27
CA THR A 25 -11.27 -14.91 14.52
C THR A 25 -11.47 -16.42 14.31
N LEU A 26 -11.58 -17.19 15.40
CA LEU A 26 -11.87 -18.63 15.31
C LEU A 26 -13.18 -18.92 14.58
N ASN A 27 -14.22 -18.15 14.86
CA ASN A 27 -15.53 -18.31 14.19
C ASN A 27 -15.45 -18.03 12.69
N GLU A 28 -14.69 -17.02 12.28
CA GLU A 28 -14.42 -16.74 10.86
C GLU A 28 -13.62 -17.87 10.22
N LEU A 29 -12.58 -18.38 10.90
CA LEU A 29 -11.76 -19.50 10.43
C LEU A 29 -12.58 -20.77 10.21
N GLU A 30 -13.47 -21.10 11.13
CA GLU A 30 -14.37 -22.24 10.99
C GLU A 30 -15.32 -22.11 9.79
N LYS A 31 -15.81 -20.90 9.52
CA LYS A 31 -16.67 -20.63 8.35
C LYS A 31 -15.91 -20.79 7.04
N ILE A 32 -14.77 -20.11 6.89
CA ILE A 32 -13.97 -20.15 5.65
C ILE A 32 -13.35 -21.52 5.39
N SER A 33 -13.08 -22.31 6.44
CA SER A 33 -12.56 -23.66 6.29
C SER A 33 -13.55 -24.66 5.67
N LYS A 34 -14.80 -24.25 5.45
CA LYS A 34 -15.82 -25.10 4.80
C LYS A 34 -15.76 -25.06 3.27
N ILE A 35 -15.14 -24.04 2.69
CA ILE A 35 -14.94 -23.89 1.24
C ILE A 35 -13.54 -24.33 0.82
N SER A 36 -13.30 -24.55 -0.48
CA SER A 36 -11.96 -24.89 -0.96
C SER A 36 -11.02 -23.67 -0.84
N TYR A 37 -9.72 -23.92 -0.76
CA TYR A 37 -8.74 -22.86 -0.65
C TYR A 37 -8.76 -21.93 -1.86
N GLU A 38 -8.84 -22.51 -3.05
CA GLU A 38 -8.91 -21.79 -4.32
C GLU A 38 -10.18 -20.91 -4.40
N SER A 39 -11.33 -21.44 -3.99
CA SER A 39 -12.57 -20.67 -3.91
C SER A 39 -12.48 -19.50 -2.90
N LEU A 40 -11.77 -19.70 -1.79
CA LEU A 40 -11.53 -18.61 -0.83
C LEU A 40 -10.64 -17.52 -1.45
N VAL A 41 -9.57 -17.92 -2.15
CA VAL A 41 -8.70 -16.97 -2.88
C VAL A 41 -9.51 -16.18 -3.90
N ASP A 42 -10.38 -16.84 -4.68
CA ASP A 42 -11.25 -16.16 -5.66
C ASP A 42 -12.21 -15.16 -5.00
N GLN A 43 -12.83 -15.52 -3.88
CA GLN A 43 -13.72 -14.62 -3.13
C GLN A 43 -12.96 -13.41 -2.56
N ILE A 44 -11.73 -13.59 -2.12
CA ILE A 44 -10.89 -12.50 -1.59
C ILE A 44 -10.48 -11.54 -2.71
N LEU A 45 -10.13 -12.05 -3.89
CA LEU A 45 -9.69 -11.27 -5.04
C LEU A 45 -10.83 -10.56 -5.77
N SER A 46 -12.02 -11.16 -5.78
CA SER A 46 -13.21 -10.67 -6.49
C SER A 46 -14.46 -10.83 -5.62
N PRO A 47 -14.59 -10.00 -4.58
CA PRO A 47 -15.74 -10.11 -3.68
C PRO A 47 -17.04 -9.76 -4.42
N GLU A 48 -18.05 -10.65 -4.31
CA GLU A 48 -19.36 -10.51 -4.97
C GLU A 48 -20.20 -9.38 -4.35
N ASN A 49 -20.01 -9.12 -3.05
CA ASN A 49 -20.81 -8.14 -2.32
C ASN A 49 -20.08 -6.79 -2.23
N PRO A 50 -20.81 -5.67 -2.27
CA PRO A 50 -20.24 -4.36 -1.97
C PRO A 50 -19.69 -4.33 -0.53
N ASP A 51 -18.70 -3.49 -0.28
CA ASP A 51 -18.19 -3.28 1.07
C ASP A 51 -19.31 -2.70 1.95
N SER A 52 -19.69 -3.44 2.98
CA SER A 52 -20.75 -3.06 3.91
C SER A 52 -20.25 -2.23 5.10
N PHE A 53 -19.04 -1.67 5.00
CA PHE A 53 -18.46 -0.88 6.07
C PHE A 53 -19.34 0.33 6.40
N GLN A 54 -19.78 0.42 7.66
CA GLN A 54 -20.62 1.50 8.18
C GLN A 54 -19.72 2.61 8.73
N GLU A 55 -19.56 3.68 7.98
CA GLU A 55 -18.73 4.82 8.38
C GLU A 55 -19.46 5.76 9.37
N ASP A 56 -20.78 5.80 9.31
CA ASP A 56 -21.63 6.69 10.13
C ASP A 56 -21.39 6.56 11.64
N ASP A 57 -21.04 5.37 12.11
CA ASP A 57 -20.77 5.14 13.52
C ASP A 57 -19.47 5.82 13.98
N PHE A 58 -18.45 5.87 13.09
CA PHE A 58 -17.22 6.58 13.39
C PHE A 58 -17.47 8.10 13.50
N ASP A 59 -18.23 8.65 12.58
CA ASP A 59 -18.53 10.08 12.49
C ASP A 59 -19.32 10.61 13.68
N ARG A 60 -20.04 9.73 14.40
CA ARG A 60 -20.74 10.09 15.64
C ARG A 60 -19.83 10.34 16.83
N TYR A 61 -18.66 9.69 16.85
CA TYR A 61 -17.73 9.78 17.99
C TYR A 61 -16.58 10.75 17.74
N PHE A 62 -16.20 10.98 16.48
CA PHE A 62 -15.03 11.75 16.13
C PHE A 62 -15.36 12.81 15.07
N ALA A 63 -15.02 14.05 15.35
CA ALA A 63 -15.02 15.09 14.34
C ALA A 63 -13.95 14.81 13.27
N HIS A 64 -14.19 15.20 12.01
CA HIS A 64 -13.27 15.01 10.90
C HIS A 64 -12.07 15.97 10.94
N GLU A 65 -11.44 16.12 12.10
CA GLU A 65 -10.33 17.04 12.31
C GLU A 65 -9.08 16.29 12.77
N GLY A 66 -7.99 16.51 12.03
CA GLY A 66 -6.67 15.96 12.36
C GLY A 66 -6.37 14.57 11.78
N ILE A 67 -5.10 14.39 11.48
CA ILE A 67 -4.62 13.19 10.77
C ILE A 67 -4.77 11.91 11.59
N ASP A 68 -4.62 11.99 12.92
CA ASP A 68 -4.72 10.83 13.81
C ASP A 68 -6.14 10.26 13.87
N ILE A 69 -7.17 11.12 13.73
CA ILE A 69 -8.57 10.67 13.62
C ILE A 69 -8.76 9.86 12.32
N TRP A 70 -8.22 10.35 11.22
CA TRP A 70 -8.26 9.62 9.96
C TRP A 70 -7.45 8.32 9.99
N ALA A 71 -6.30 8.32 10.66
CA ALA A 71 -5.53 7.10 10.91
C ALA A 71 -6.32 6.09 11.76
N GLY A 72 -7.04 6.56 12.78
CA GLY A 72 -7.94 5.74 13.61
C GLY A 72 -9.10 5.15 12.80
N ARG A 73 -9.73 5.95 11.93
CA ARG A 73 -10.77 5.49 11.00
C ARG A 73 -10.24 4.41 10.06
N TRP A 74 -9.05 4.61 9.51
CA TRP A 74 -8.42 3.61 8.65
C TRP A 74 -8.10 2.31 9.41
N LEU A 75 -7.55 2.41 10.63
CA LEU A 75 -7.31 1.25 11.49
C LEU A 75 -8.61 0.49 11.79
N TYR A 76 -9.70 1.19 12.12
CA TYR A 76 -11.00 0.57 12.35
C TYR A 76 -11.48 -0.19 11.10
N ARG A 77 -11.32 0.40 9.93
CA ARG A 77 -11.67 -0.22 8.65
C ARG A 77 -10.78 -1.42 8.30
N ILE A 78 -9.47 -1.37 8.58
CA ILE A 78 -8.54 -2.50 8.43
C ILE A 78 -9.00 -3.72 9.25
N ILE A 79 -9.57 -3.50 10.44
CA ILE A 79 -10.02 -4.57 11.34
C ILE A 79 -11.40 -5.09 10.97
N ASN A 80 -12.35 -4.21 10.63
CA ASN A 80 -13.78 -4.52 10.51
C ASN A 80 -14.34 -4.41 9.08
N GLY A 81 -13.58 -3.90 8.11
CA GLY A 81 -14.01 -3.79 6.71
C GLY A 81 -14.34 -5.13 6.09
N GLY A 82 -15.34 -5.15 5.20
CA GLY A 82 -15.83 -6.36 4.53
C GLY A 82 -14.82 -6.95 3.53
N HIS A 83 -13.89 -6.15 3.05
CA HIS A 83 -12.90 -6.53 2.04
C HIS A 83 -11.46 -6.34 2.54
N PRO A 84 -10.92 -7.26 3.35
CA PRO A 84 -9.62 -7.11 3.99
C PRO A 84 -8.47 -6.89 3.00
N LEU A 85 -8.52 -7.49 1.81
CA LEU A 85 -7.48 -7.31 0.79
C LEU A 85 -7.47 -5.88 0.24
N ARG A 86 -8.60 -5.18 0.13
CA ARG A 86 -8.64 -3.77 -0.30
C ARG A 86 -7.89 -2.86 0.67
N GLU A 87 -8.08 -3.06 1.96
CA GLU A 87 -7.34 -2.30 2.97
C GLU A 87 -5.86 -2.67 2.97
N LYS A 88 -5.55 -3.94 2.81
CA LYS A 88 -4.18 -4.44 2.75
C LYS A 88 -3.41 -3.90 1.55
N ILE A 89 -4.03 -3.89 0.37
CA ILE A 89 -3.40 -3.35 -0.85
C ILE A 89 -3.30 -1.82 -0.79
N SER A 90 -4.20 -1.14 -0.09
CA SER A 90 -4.10 0.30 0.14
C SER A 90 -2.90 0.66 1.04
N ILE A 91 -2.61 -0.16 2.06
CA ILE A 91 -1.38 -0.03 2.85
C ILE A 91 -0.15 -0.24 1.98
N PHE A 92 -0.17 -1.26 1.11
CA PHE A 92 0.92 -1.56 0.19
C PHE A 92 1.22 -0.38 -0.75
N TRP A 93 0.20 0.17 -1.40
CA TRP A 93 0.39 1.30 -2.31
C TRP A 93 0.78 2.57 -1.57
N HIS A 94 0.18 2.83 -0.40
CA HIS A 94 0.56 3.99 0.41
C HIS A 94 1.99 3.88 0.97
N GLN A 95 2.52 2.68 1.16
CA GLN A 95 3.92 2.46 1.51
C GLN A 95 4.85 2.68 0.32
N LEU A 96 4.50 2.16 -0.86
CA LEU A 96 5.32 2.25 -2.08
C LEU A 96 5.25 3.65 -2.70
N PHE A 97 4.07 4.26 -2.73
CA PHE A 97 3.80 5.59 -3.27
C PHE A 97 3.62 6.61 -2.14
N ALA A 98 4.60 6.64 -1.27
CA ALA A 98 4.51 7.38 -0.03
C ALA A 98 4.25 8.88 -0.23
N THR A 99 3.16 9.34 0.37
CA THR A 99 2.76 10.75 0.42
C THR A 99 2.41 11.08 1.87
N ALA A 100 3.00 12.13 2.44
CA ALA A 100 2.91 12.39 3.86
C ALA A 100 2.12 13.67 4.18
N TRP A 101 1.35 13.59 5.26
CA TRP A 101 0.59 14.72 5.77
C TRP A 101 1.46 15.92 6.17
N PHE A 102 2.65 15.69 6.70
CA PHE A 102 3.48 16.77 7.25
C PHE A 102 3.88 17.85 6.23
N LYS A 103 3.87 17.57 4.91
CA LYS A 103 4.11 18.57 3.87
C LYS A 103 2.81 19.23 3.42
N SER A 104 1.76 18.46 3.19
CA SER A 104 0.51 18.97 2.63
C SER A 104 -0.40 19.65 3.67
N GLU A 105 -0.33 19.20 4.93
CA GLU A 105 -1.26 19.61 6.00
C GLU A 105 -2.74 19.56 5.58
N HIS A 106 -3.07 18.74 4.56
CA HIS A 106 -4.40 18.66 3.96
C HIS A 106 -4.93 17.22 4.04
N PRO A 107 -5.60 16.83 5.14
CA PRO A 107 -6.07 15.45 5.35
C PRO A 107 -6.93 14.92 4.22
N ASN A 108 -7.86 15.72 3.70
CA ASN A 108 -8.78 15.29 2.65
C ASN A 108 -8.07 14.83 1.37
N SER A 109 -6.97 15.47 0.97
CA SER A 109 -6.21 15.02 -0.20
C SER A 109 -5.60 13.63 0.01
N LEU A 110 -5.09 13.34 1.22
CA LEU A 110 -4.57 12.02 1.55
C LEU A 110 -5.67 10.96 1.65
N ILE A 111 -6.83 11.33 2.16
CA ILE A 111 -7.97 10.42 2.22
C ILE A 111 -8.49 10.10 0.81
N HIS A 112 -8.57 11.10 -0.08
CA HIS A 112 -8.90 10.88 -1.49
C HIS A 112 -7.89 9.96 -2.18
N GLN A 113 -6.58 10.12 -1.89
CA GLN A 113 -5.55 9.20 -2.39
C GLN A 113 -5.76 7.78 -1.85
N LEU A 114 -6.08 7.62 -0.57
CA LEU A 114 -6.37 6.32 0.02
C LEU A 114 -7.60 5.66 -0.60
N GLU A 115 -8.68 6.43 -0.85
CA GLU A 115 -9.87 5.94 -1.56
C GLU A 115 -9.54 5.56 -3.01
N MET A 116 -8.67 6.31 -3.67
CA MET A 116 -8.17 5.95 -5.00
C MET A 116 -7.44 4.60 -4.97
N PHE A 117 -6.54 4.36 -3.99
CA PHE A 117 -5.89 3.06 -3.84
C PHE A 117 -6.88 1.92 -3.58
N ARG A 118 -7.94 2.15 -2.80
CA ARG A 118 -9.02 1.17 -2.61
C ARG A 118 -9.76 0.86 -3.91
N ALA A 119 -9.99 1.87 -4.74
CA ALA A 119 -10.75 1.75 -5.97
C ALA A 119 -9.94 1.04 -7.08
N VAL A 120 -8.68 1.42 -7.26
CA VAL A 120 -7.87 0.97 -8.40
C VAL A 120 -6.72 0.04 -8.03
N GLY A 121 -6.42 -0.15 -6.75
CA GLY A 121 -5.21 -0.85 -6.31
C GLY A 121 -5.13 -2.34 -6.69
N LEU A 122 -6.22 -2.95 -7.10
CA LEU A 122 -6.29 -4.31 -7.64
C LEU A 122 -6.45 -4.35 -9.18
N SER A 123 -6.42 -3.20 -9.84
CA SER A 123 -6.50 -3.09 -11.32
C SER A 123 -5.14 -3.37 -11.99
N ASP A 124 -4.96 -2.91 -13.20
CA ASP A 124 -3.67 -2.98 -13.89
C ASP A 124 -2.73 -1.83 -13.47
N MET A 125 -1.43 -2.07 -13.62
CA MET A 125 -0.38 -1.14 -13.20
C MET A 125 -0.45 0.21 -13.93
N LYS A 126 -0.90 0.23 -15.20
CA LYS A 126 -1.09 1.47 -15.96
C LYS A 126 -2.14 2.35 -15.31
N ASN A 127 -3.30 1.78 -14.97
CA ASN A 127 -4.38 2.52 -14.33
C ASN A 127 -3.97 3.04 -12.94
N ILE A 128 -3.22 2.25 -12.19
CA ILE A 128 -2.72 2.65 -10.86
C ILE A 128 -1.76 3.84 -10.99
N LEU A 129 -0.75 3.76 -11.86
CA LEU A 129 0.21 4.85 -12.05
C LEU A 129 -0.43 6.11 -12.67
N LEU A 130 -1.39 5.96 -13.59
CA LEU A 130 -2.15 7.10 -14.11
C LEU A 130 -2.97 7.79 -13.04
N SER A 131 -3.63 7.03 -12.18
CA SER A 131 -4.41 7.58 -11.07
C SER A 131 -3.51 8.30 -10.07
N LEU A 132 -2.37 7.70 -9.73
CA LEU A 132 -1.35 8.31 -8.87
C LEU A 132 -0.80 9.62 -9.46
N SER A 133 -0.47 9.63 -10.76
CA SER A 133 0.09 10.79 -11.45
C SER A 133 -0.89 11.95 -11.56
N LYS A 134 -2.19 11.66 -11.48
CA LYS A 134 -3.28 12.65 -11.49
C LYS A 134 -3.77 13.00 -10.08
N ASP A 135 -3.20 12.37 -9.04
CA ASP A 135 -3.60 12.62 -7.66
C ASP A 135 -3.04 13.96 -7.14
N PRO A 136 -3.89 14.89 -6.65
CA PRO A 136 -3.43 16.18 -6.17
C PRO A 136 -2.44 16.12 -5.00
N ALA A 137 -2.58 15.12 -4.10
CA ALA A 137 -1.63 14.97 -3.00
C ALA A 137 -0.24 14.58 -3.51
N MET A 138 -0.14 13.68 -4.49
CA MET A 138 1.12 13.29 -5.11
C MET A 138 1.73 14.41 -5.95
N LEU A 139 0.92 15.11 -6.75
CA LEU A 139 1.38 16.26 -7.53
C LEU A 139 1.99 17.36 -6.66
N PHE A 140 1.37 17.62 -5.51
CA PHE A 140 1.90 18.57 -4.52
C PHE A 140 3.14 18.01 -3.79
N TRP A 141 3.13 16.72 -3.43
CA TRP A 141 4.21 16.08 -2.70
C TRP A 141 5.54 16.15 -3.42
N LEU A 142 5.53 15.98 -4.75
CA LEU A 142 6.71 15.98 -5.60
C LEU A 142 6.85 17.27 -6.44
N ASP A 143 6.12 18.33 -6.08
CA ASP A 143 6.20 19.67 -6.67
C ASP A 143 5.93 19.69 -8.20
N ASN A 144 5.17 18.70 -8.71
CA ASN A 144 4.85 18.63 -10.14
C ASN A 144 3.85 19.71 -10.58
N ASN A 145 3.09 20.30 -9.64
CA ASN A 145 2.26 21.47 -9.92
C ASN A 145 3.04 22.70 -10.42
N ASP A 146 4.34 22.76 -10.11
CA ASP A 146 5.28 23.80 -10.53
C ASP A 146 6.07 23.41 -11.79
N ASN A 147 5.84 22.20 -12.33
CA ASN A 147 6.49 21.69 -13.53
C ASN A 147 5.84 22.29 -14.79
N ILE A 148 6.54 23.22 -15.43
CA ILE A 148 6.06 23.97 -16.59
C ILE A 148 7.05 23.98 -17.75
N ASP A 149 6.55 24.24 -18.96
CA ASP A 149 7.40 24.46 -20.11
C ASP A 149 8.35 25.65 -19.86
N GLY A 150 9.62 25.47 -20.13
CA GLY A 150 10.69 26.46 -19.87
C GLY A 150 11.33 26.32 -18.48
N GLU A 151 10.66 25.78 -17.47
CA GLU A 151 11.17 25.51 -16.12
C GLU A 151 10.75 24.10 -15.64
N PRO A 152 11.24 23.02 -16.28
CA PRO A 152 10.82 21.68 -15.95
C PRO A 152 11.33 21.25 -14.57
N ASN A 153 10.47 20.62 -13.76
CA ASN A 153 10.78 20.02 -12.47
C ASN A 153 10.94 18.51 -12.62
N GLU A 154 12.13 18.00 -12.30
CA GLU A 154 12.49 16.59 -12.49
C GLU A 154 11.98 15.67 -11.35
N ASN A 155 11.55 16.19 -10.21
CA ASN A 155 11.25 15.39 -9.01
C ASN A 155 10.28 14.25 -9.31
N TYR A 156 9.10 14.58 -9.83
CA TYR A 156 8.09 13.56 -10.11
C TYR A 156 8.58 12.52 -11.13
N GLY A 157 9.19 12.96 -12.22
CA GLY A 157 9.71 12.07 -13.26
C GLY A 157 10.80 11.12 -12.74
N ARG A 158 11.66 11.60 -11.84
CA ARG A 158 12.69 10.80 -11.19
C ARG A 158 12.07 9.74 -10.28
N GLU A 159 11.22 10.14 -9.34
CA GLU A 159 10.61 9.24 -8.37
C GLU A 159 9.69 8.22 -9.04
N LEU A 160 8.99 8.60 -10.10
CA LEU A 160 8.18 7.68 -10.90
C LEU A 160 9.00 6.49 -11.42
N MET A 161 10.23 6.73 -11.89
CA MET A 161 11.11 5.66 -12.38
C MET A 161 11.87 4.97 -11.26
N GLU A 162 12.39 5.73 -10.30
CA GLU A 162 13.29 5.25 -9.26
C GLU A 162 12.56 4.48 -8.16
N LEU A 163 11.55 5.11 -7.55
CA LEU A 163 10.87 4.57 -6.37
C LEU A 163 9.54 3.89 -6.69
N PHE A 164 8.87 4.29 -7.78
CA PHE A 164 7.49 3.85 -8.01
C PHE A 164 7.34 2.76 -9.06
N SER A 165 8.34 2.55 -9.94
CA SER A 165 8.16 1.61 -11.03
C SER A 165 9.33 0.72 -11.40
N MET A 166 10.55 1.24 -11.61
CA MET A 166 11.63 0.47 -12.22
C MET A 166 12.82 0.20 -11.30
N GLY A 167 13.05 1.07 -10.30
CA GLY A 167 14.24 1.04 -9.45
C GLY A 167 15.49 1.66 -10.10
N VAL A 168 16.46 1.98 -9.27
CA VAL A 168 17.73 2.60 -9.66
C VAL A 168 18.46 1.77 -10.73
N GLY A 169 19.06 2.45 -11.71
CA GLY A 169 19.92 1.81 -12.73
C GLY A 169 19.18 1.31 -13.99
N ASN A 170 17.87 1.45 -14.05
CA ASN A 170 17.06 1.03 -15.19
C ASN A 170 16.63 2.19 -16.11
N TYR A 171 17.15 3.39 -15.89
CA TYR A 171 16.89 4.61 -16.65
C TYR A 171 18.13 5.50 -16.63
N THR A 172 18.17 6.53 -17.45
CA THR A 172 19.23 7.51 -17.53
C THR A 172 18.75 8.90 -17.08
N GLU A 173 19.70 9.81 -16.75
CA GLU A 173 19.37 11.21 -16.46
C GLU A 173 18.64 11.91 -17.64
N ASN A 174 18.89 11.46 -18.87
CA ASN A 174 18.16 11.97 -20.03
C ASN A 174 16.70 11.50 -20.03
N ASP A 175 16.42 10.29 -19.56
CA ASP A 175 15.03 9.80 -19.40
C ASP A 175 14.29 10.61 -18.33
N VAL A 176 14.98 10.95 -17.21
CA VAL A 176 14.42 11.84 -16.18
C VAL A 176 14.00 13.18 -16.74
N LYS A 177 14.88 13.84 -17.51
CA LYS A 177 14.59 15.14 -18.14
C LYS A 177 13.42 15.05 -19.11
N ASN A 178 13.36 14.00 -19.94
CA ASN A 178 12.28 13.83 -20.89
C ASN A 178 10.95 13.46 -20.20
N ALA A 179 10.98 12.70 -19.11
CA ALA A 179 9.80 12.49 -18.28
C ALA A 179 9.30 13.80 -17.65
N ALA A 180 10.19 14.62 -17.08
CA ALA A 180 9.82 15.94 -16.56
C ALA A 180 9.10 16.79 -17.62
N LEU A 181 9.65 16.88 -18.85
CA LEU A 181 9.00 17.59 -19.95
C LEU A 181 7.62 17.02 -20.32
N ALA A 182 7.45 15.69 -20.24
CA ALA A 182 6.17 15.04 -20.53
C ALA A 182 5.09 15.30 -19.47
N PHE A 183 5.47 15.54 -18.21
CA PHE A 183 4.55 15.86 -17.11
C PHE A 183 4.36 17.36 -16.88
N THR A 184 4.94 18.24 -17.70
CA THR A 184 4.68 19.68 -17.63
C THR A 184 3.18 19.99 -17.83
N GLY A 185 2.66 20.96 -17.08
CA GLY A 185 1.26 21.36 -17.13
C GLY A 185 0.28 20.43 -16.39
N TRP A 186 0.75 19.33 -15.77
CA TRP A 186 -0.06 18.50 -14.89
C TRP A 186 -0.11 19.13 -13.51
N THR A 187 -1.28 19.60 -13.11
CA THR A 187 -1.50 20.36 -11.89
C THR A 187 -2.87 20.04 -11.26
N PHE A 188 -3.35 20.86 -10.36
CA PHE A 188 -4.64 20.70 -9.68
C PHE A 188 -5.39 22.03 -9.55
N THR A 189 -6.70 21.94 -9.25
CA THR A 189 -7.62 23.11 -9.34
C THR A 189 -7.52 24.04 -8.15
N GLN A 190 -7.24 23.53 -6.94
CA GLN A 190 -7.18 24.31 -5.70
C GLN A 190 -5.79 24.18 -5.07
N PRO A 191 -5.21 25.28 -4.56
CA PRO A 191 -3.93 25.22 -3.85
C PRO A 191 -3.96 24.24 -2.67
N ILE A 192 -2.82 23.59 -2.43
CA ILE A 192 -2.59 22.77 -1.26
C ILE A 192 -1.37 23.35 -0.53
N PRO A 193 -1.43 23.68 0.77
CA PRO A 193 -2.65 23.72 1.60
C PRO A 193 -3.57 24.90 1.26
N LEU A 194 -4.88 24.72 1.42
CA LEU A 194 -5.88 25.78 1.34
C LEU A 194 -6.56 25.95 2.71
N TYR A 195 -6.52 27.15 3.26
CA TYR A 195 -7.12 27.44 4.57
C TYR A 195 -8.54 28.00 4.43
N PRO A 196 -9.48 27.54 5.29
CA PRO A 196 -9.30 26.48 6.29
C PRO A 196 -9.10 25.11 5.64
N THR A 197 -8.12 24.35 6.13
CA THR A 197 -7.81 23.01 5.59
C THR A 197 -9.00 22.08 5.77
N GLY A 198 -9.17 21.14 4.81
CA GLY A 198 -10.21 20.12 4.90
C GLY A 198 -11.59 20.50 4.33
N HIS A 199 -11.82 21.76 3.96
CA HIS A 199 -13.13 22.20 3.45
C HIS A 199 -13.23 22.22 1.92
N TYR A 200 -12.12 22.07 1.20
CA TYR A 200 -12.09 22.16 -0.24
C TYR A 200 -11.42 20.93 -0.85
N ALA A 201 -12.03 20.40 -1.91
CA ALA A 201 -11.43 19.34 -2.71
C ALA A 201 -10.56 19.95 -3.81
N SER A 202 -9.41 19.35 -4.04
CA SER A 202 -8.56 19.63 -5.20
C SER A 202 -8.69 18.50 -6.19
N ASN A 203 -8.79 18.82 -7.49
CA ASN A 203 -8.91 17.86 -8.55
C ASN A 203 -7.81 18.05 -9.58
N PHE A 204 -7.43 16.99 -10.27
CA PHE A 204 -6.48 17.05 -11.37
C PHE A 204 -6.92 18.07 -12.42
N LYS A 205 -5.95 18.84 -12.91
CA LYS A 205 -6.09 19.78 -14.01
C LYS A 205 -4.91 19.66 -14.97
N TYR A 206 -5.17 19.54 -16.25
CA TYR A 206 -4.16 19.68 -17.28
C TYR A 206 -4.20 21.08 -17.87
N GLU A 207 -3.08 21.80 -17.84
CA GLU A 207 -2.91 23.14 -18.42
C GLU A 207 -2.06 23.05 -19.69
N GLU A 208 -2.71 22.91 -20.84
CA GLU A 208 -2.07 22.76 -22.13
C GLU A 208 -1.09 23.89 -22.45
N SER A 209 -1.40 25.12 -22.06
CA SER A 209 -0.54 26.30 -22.26
C SER A 209 0.79 26.23 -21.47
N ARG A 210 0.90 25.35 -20.50
CA ARG A 210 2.10 25.12 -19.66
C ARG A 210 2.81 23.82 -20.04
N HIS A 211 2.26 23.06 -21.01
CA HIS A 211 2.81 21.76 -21.42
C HIS A 211 3.84 21.92 -22.54
N ASN A 212 4.98 21.23 -22.42
CA ASN A 212 6.03 21.18 -23.42
C ASN A 212 5.62 20.29 -24.60
N GLN A 213 5.58 20.87 -25.79
CA GLN A 213 5.19 20.22 -27.04
C GLN A 213 6.39 19.66 -27.85
N ASP A 214 7.60 19.71 -27.31
CA ASP A 214 8.80 19.27 -28.02
C ASP A 214 8.83 17.74 -28.20
N PHE A 215 9.61 17.31 -29.18
CA PHE A 215 9.91 15.90 -29.42
C PHE A 215 10.83 15.35 -28.33
N LYS A 216 10.41 14.25 -27.71
CA LYS A 216 11.07 13.64 -26.56
C LYS A 216 11.66 12.27 -26.92
N LYS A 217 12.74 11.89 -26.22
CA LYS A 217 13.33 10.54 -26.28
C LYS A 217 13.29 9.92 -24.88
N PHE A 218 12.53 8.85 -24.71
CA PHE A 218 12.28 8.24 -23.41
C PHE A 218 12.36 6.72 -23.51
N LEU A 219 13.26 6.10 -22.73
CA LEU A 219 13.47 4.64 -22.66
C LEU A 219 13.54 3.96 -24.05
N GLY A 220 14.29 4.56 -24.96
CA GLY A 220 14.47 4.06 -26.33
C GLY A 220 13.35 4.39 -27.31
N HIS A 221 12.25 4.96 -26.87
CA HIS A 221 11.16 5.44 -27.71
C HIS A 221 11.36 6.92 -28.08
N SER A 222 10.71 7.37 -29.16
CA SER A 222 10.82 8.75 -29.62
C SER A 222 9.48 9.25 -30.13
N GLY A 223 9.02 10.41 -29.64
CA GLY A 223 7.75 10.98 -30.01
C GLY A 223 7.45 12.29 -29.29
N ASN A 224 6.31 12.90 -29.59
CA ASN A 224 5.77 14.00 -28.80
C ASN A 224 4.95 13.41 -27.64
N PHE A 225 5.66 12.92 -26.60
CA PHE A 225 5.06 12.23 -25.47
C PHE A 225 4.50 13.21 -24.44
N ASN A 226 3.33 12.85 -23.88
CA ASN A 226 2.79 13.41 -22.65
C ASN A 226 2.96 12.41 -21.47
N GLY A 227 2.48 12.76 -20.27
CA GLY A 227 2.60 11.91 -19.09
C GLY A 227 1.94 10.53 -19.24
N GLU A 228 0.83 10.42 -19.99
CA GLU A 228 0.15 9.15 -20.24
C GLU A 228 0.98 8.21 -21.10
N ASP A 229 1.67 8.75 -22.12
CA ASP A 229 2.57 7.98 -22.99
C ASP A 229 3.79 7.48 -22.21
N VAL A 230 4.36 8.33 -21.34
CA VAL A 230 5.48 7.96 -20.45
C VAL A 230 5.09 6.80 -19.54
N ILE A 231 3.92 6.83 -18.92
CA ILE A 231 3.41 5.74 -18.08
C ILE A 231 3.21 4.47 -18.90
N ASP A 232 2.65 4.58 -20.11
CA ASP A 232 2.47 3.43 -21.00
C ASP A 232 3.80 2.76 -21.35
N ILE A 233 4.84 3.53 -21.63
CA ILE A 233 6.18 3.01 -21.88
C ILE A 233 6.77 2.33 -20.63
N ILE A 234 6.61 2.93 -19.45
CA ILE A 234 7.13 2.42 -18.19
C ILE A 234 6.53 1.07 -17.82
N VAL A 235 5.21 0.92 -17.90
CA VAL A 235 4.54 -0.32 -17.46
C VAL A 235 4.90 -1.53 -18.33
N HIS A 236 5.38 -1.31 -19.54
CA HIS A 236 5.84 -2.37 -20.44
C HIS A 236 7.33 -2.72 -20.27
N GLN A 237 8.07 -2.01 -19.42
CA GLN A 237 9.48 -2.33 -19.17
C GLN A 237 9.62 -3.61 -18.34
N PRO A 238 10.53 -4.53 -18.68
CA PRO A 238 10.83 -5.70 -17.85
C PRO A 238 11.28 -5.33 -16.43
N ALA A 239 11.96 -4.19 -16.27
CA ALA A 239 12.37 -3.66 -14.98
C ALA A 239 11.16 -3.34 -14.09
N THR A 240 10.09 -2.79 -14.65
CA THR A 240 8.84 -2.49 -13.92
C THR A 240 8.19 -3.79 -13.42
N ALA A 241 8.07 -4.80 -14.27
CA ALA A 241 7.52 -6.09 -13.86
C ALA A 241 8.32 -6.70 -12.70
N ASN A 242 9.64 -6.69 -12.79
CA ASN A 242 10.52 -7.23 -11.75
C ASN A 242 10.42 -6.43 -10.44
N PHE A 243 10.45 -5.11 -10.52
CA PHE A 243 10.39 -4.21 -9.37
C PHE A 243 9.07 -4.36 -8.60
N ILE A 244 7.94 -4.24 -9.29
CA ILE A 244 6.61 -4.37 -8.69
C ILE A 244 6.37 -5.78 -8.12
N CYS A 245 6.73 -6.83 -8.86
CA CYS A 245 6.57 -8.20 -8.38
C CYS A 245 7.45 -8.50 -7.16
N ARG A 246 8.66 -7.93 -7.08
CA ARG A 246 9.52 -8.07 -5.91
C ARG A 246 8.96 -7.32 -4.69
N HIS A 247 8.36 -6.14 -4.87
CA HIS A 247 7.63 -5.44 -3.81
C HIS A 247 6.42 -6.23 -3.32
N ILE A 248 5.63 -6.80 -4.22
CA ILE A 248 4.49 -7.66 -3.87
C ILE A 248 4.98 -8.90 -3.10
N TYR A 249 6.06 -9.54 -3.52
CA TYR A 249 6.66 -10.66 -2.80
C TYR A 249 7.12 -10.26 -1.40
N ASN A 250 7.87 -9.16 -1.27
CA ASN A 250 8.34 -8.63 0.00
C ASN A 250 7.18 -8.36 0.97
N PHE A 251 6.10 -7.79 0.49
CA PHE A 251 4.96 -7.39 1.33
C PHE A 251 4.05 -8.57 1.72
N PHE A 252 3.80 -9.51 0.81
CA PHE A 252 2.83 -10.59 1.05
C PHE A 252 3.47 -11.92 1.46
N VAL A 253 4.75 -12.14 1.25
CA VAL A 253 5.36 -13.49 1.38
C VAL A 253 6.48 -13.52 2.40
N GLU A 254 7.60 -12.87 2.12
CA GLU A 254 8.83 -12.94 2.91
C GLU A 254 9.61 -11.64 2.85
N ASP A 255 10.13 -11.19 3.99
CA ASP A 255 10.95 -9.98 4.05
C ASP A 255 12.21 -10.14 3.19
N GLU A 256 12.42 -9.20 2.26
CA GLU A 256 13.59 -9.06 1.39
C GLU A 256 14.66 -8.14 2.01
N ALA A 257 15.79 -7.99 1.34
CA ALA A 257 16.72 -6.89 1.61
C ALA A 257 16.03 -5.55 1.34
N GLN A 258 16.52 -4.46 1.94
CA GLN A 258 15.96 -3.12 1.66
C GLN A 258 16.14 -2.74 0.18
N VAL A 259 15.20 -1.96 -0.34
CA VAL A 259 15.10 -1.61 -1.77
C VAL A 259 16.41 -1.10 -2.40
N PRO A 260 17.20 -0.21 -1.75
CA PRO A 260 18.46 0.28 -2.34
C PRO A 260 19.48 -0.83 -2.65
N ALA A 261 19.37 -1.98 -1.98
CA ALA A 261 20.25 -3.12 -2.22
C ALA A 261 19.80 -4.04 -3.38
N TRP A 262 18.64 -3.81 -3.97
CA TRP A 262 18.06 -4.75 -4.94
C TRP A 262 18.82 -4.85 -6.25
N ASN A 263 19.62 -3.83 -6.60
CA ASN A 263 20.50 -3.86 -7.79
C ASN A 263 21.66 -4.87 -7.62
N ILE A 264 22.07 -5.17 -6.37
CA ILE A 264 23.23 -6.01 -6.06
C ILE A 264 22.88 -7.27 -5.28
N VAL A 265 21.72 -7.29 -4.61
CA VAL A 265 21.24 -8.45 -3.84
C VAL A 265 20.12 -9.14 -4.62
N ALA A 266 20.36 -10.39 -5.01
CA ALA A 266 19.35 -11.20 -5.69
C ALA A 266 18.13 -11.45 -4.79
N PRO A 267 16.93 -11.65 -5.36
CA PRO A 267 15.75 -12.06 -4.60
C PRO A 267 16.00 -13.36 -3.82
N LYS A 268 15.43 -13.48 -2.62
CA LYS A 268 15.50 -14.71 -1.82
C LYS A 268 14.89 -15.92 -2.53
N ASN A 269 13.84 -15.68 -3.30
CA ASN A 269 13.19 -16.71 -4.12
C ASN A 269 13.07 -16.26 -5.58
N PRO A 270 14.09 -16.45 -6.41
CA PRO A 270 14.07 -16.07 -7.84
C PRO A 270 12.96 -16.76 -8.64
N GLU A 271 12.59 -18.00 -8.30
CA GLU A 271 11.50 -18.73 -8.95
C GLU A 271 10.14 -18.05 -8.71
N ALA A 272 9.87 -17.67 -7.46
CA ALA A 272 8.65 -16.93 -7.13
C ALA A 272 8.58 -15.57 -7.88
N ILE A 273 9.69 -14.83 -7.95
CA ILE A 273 9.72 -13.57 -8.70
C ILE A 273 9.47 -13.82 -10.18
N LYS A 274 10.04 -14.90 -10.75
CA LYS A 274 9.79 -15.28 -12.13
C LYS A 274 8.32 -15.61 -12.39
N ASP A 275 7.69 -16.40 -11.53
CA ASP A 275 6.26 -16.75 -11.66
C ASP A 275 5.38 -15.49 -11.64
N LEU A 276 5.68 -14.54 -10.75
CA LEU A 276 4.95 -13.27 -10.64
C LEU A 276 5.19 -12.37 -11.86
N THR A 277 6.42 -12.28 -12.37
CA THR A 277 6.72 -11.49 -13.58
C THR A 277 6.11 -12.10 -14.84
N ASP A 278 6.09 -13.42 -14.95
CA ASP A 278 5.39 -14.12 -16.04
C ASP A 278 3.87 -13.81 -15.98
N SER A 279 3.29 -13.79 -14.78
CA SER A 279 1.88 -13.38 -14.57
C SER A 279 1.66 -11.90 -14.92
N TYR A 280 2.59 -11.02 -14.53
CA TYR A 280 2.55 -9.60 -14.88
C TYR A 280 2.48 -9.41 -16.41
N HIS A 281 3.40 -10.00 -17.14
CA HIS A 281 3.44 -9.88 -18.61
C HIS A 281 2.20 -10.49 -19.28
N LYS A 282 1.74 -11.65 -18.80
CA LYS A 282 0.56 -12.32 -19.36
C LYS A 282 -0.74 -11.53 -19.15
N SER A 283 -0.84 -10.80 -18.05
CA SER A 283 -2.05 -10.07 -17.65
C SER A 283 -1.96 -8.56 -17.91
N ASN A 284 -0.92 -8.07 -18.59
CA ASN A 284 -0.63 -6.64 -18.77
C ASN A 284 -0.58 -5.88 -17.43
N GLY A 285 0.11 -6.44 -16.43
CA GLY A 285 0.30 -5.81 -15.13
C GLY A 285 -0.93 -5.81 -14.23
N ASN A 286 -1.90 -6.71 -14.45
CA ASN A 286 -3.09 -6.82 -13.60
C ASN A 286 -2.73 -7.38 -12.22
N ILE A 287 -2.91 -6.57 -11.18
CA ILE A 287 -2.53 -6.90 -9.80
C ILE A 287 -3.37 -8.07 -9.25
N THR A 288 -4.65 -8.15 -9.59
CA THR A 288 -5.51 -9.28 -9.18
C THR A 288 -4.95 -10.61 -9.68
N GLU A 289 -4.50 -10.68 -10.95
CA GLU A 289 -3.95 -11.91 -11.53
C GLU A 289 -2.57 -12.27 -10.96
N ILE A 290 -1.75 -11.26 -10.67
CA ILE A 290 -0.46 -11.46 -9.98
C ILE A 290 -0.70 -12.02 -8.57
N LEU A 291 -1.63 -11.45 -7.81
CA LEU A 291 -1.99 -11.94 -6.47
C LEU A 291 -2.68 -13.32 -6.52
N ARG A 292 -3.45 -13.62 -7.56
CA ARG A 292 -4.02 -14.96 -7.78
C ARG A 292 -2.91 -16.01 -7.94
N THR A 293 -1.90 -15.69 -8.74
CA THR A 293 -0.71 -16.52 -8.90
C THR A 293 0.02 -16.71 -7.58
N LEU A 294 0.23 -15.62 -6.84
CA LEU A 294 0.89 -15.61 -5.54
C LEU A 294 0.18 -16.49 -4.52
N PHE A 295 -1.10 -16.24 -4.24
CA PHE A 295 -1.82 -16.93 -3.16
C PHE A 295 -2.05 -18.42 -3.45
N ASN A 296 -2.11 -18.82 -4.71
CA ASN A 296 -2.27 -20.25 -5.09
C ASN A 296 -0.97 -21.03 -5.14
N SER A 297 0.19 -20.36 -5.14
CA SER A 297 1.50 -21.01 -5.26
C SER A 297 1.89 -21.84 -4.02
N ASP A 298 2.67 -22.88 -4.23
CA ASP A 298 3.20 -23.69 -3.12
C ASP A 298 4.25 -22.93 -2.31
N TRP A 299 5.04 -22.07 -2.94
CA TRP A 299 6.03 -21.26 -2.24
C TRP A 299 5.38 -20.24 -1.30
N PHE A 300 4.19 -19.70 -1.63
CA PHE A 300 3.41 -18.88 -0.68
C PHE A 300 2.84 -19.73 0.47
N LYS A 301 2.17 -20.84 0.17
CA LYS A 301 1.59 -21.74 1.17
C LYS A 301 2.62 -22.22 2.20
N ASN A 302 3.89 -22.34 1.79
CA ASN A 302 5.02 -22.74 2.64
C ASN A 302 5.78 -21.56 3.29
N SER A 303 5.37 -20.30 3.10
CA SER A 303 6.06 -19.12 3.60
C SER A 303 5.63 -18.68 5.00
N LYS A 304 5.07 -19.59 5.81
CA LYS A 304 4.64 -19.27 7.17
C LYS A 304 5.80 -18.70 8.00
N PHE A 305 5.53 -17.61 8.74
CA PHE A 305 6.46 -16.95 9.67
C PHE A 305 7.70 -16.29 9.02
N LYS A 306 7.72 -16.11 7.71
CA LYS A 306 8.84 -15.50 7.00
C LYS A 306 8.75 -13.97 6.83
N HIS A 307 7.65 -13.37 7.27
CA HIS A 307 7.43 -11.93 7.19
C HIS A 307 7.14 -11.35 8.57
N LEU A 308 7.81 -10.28 8.91
CA LEU A 308 7.61 -9.54 10.14
C LEU A 308 6.44 -8.57 9.97
N LYS A 309 5.43 -8.69 10.83
CA LYS A 309 4.28 -7.78 10.79
C LYS A 309 4.71 -6.33 10.98
N SER A 310 4.21 -5.44 10.13
CA SER A 310 4.28 -4.00 10.38
C SER A 310 3.54 -3.64 11.68
N PRO A 311 3.78 -2.45 12.27
CA PRO A 311 3.04 -2.02 13.46
C PRO A 311 1.52 -2.06 13.29
N ALA A 312 1.00 -1.54 12.17
CA ALA A 312 -0.44 -1.57 11.89
C ALA A 312 -1.00 -3.00 11.77
N GLU A 313 -0.24 -3.92 11.16
CA GLU A 313 -0.62 -5.33 11.09
C GLU A 313 -0.59 -6.00 12.48
N LEU A 314 0.37 -5.67 13.32
CA LEU A 314 0.47 -6.24 14.66
C LEU A 314 -0.70 -5.78 15.53
N VAL A 315 -0.92 -4.47 15.58
CA VAL A 315 -2.01 -3.85 16.36
C VAL A 315 -3.36 -4.33 15.84
N GLY A 316 -3.60 -4.24 14.53
CA GLY A 316 -4.84 -4.72 13.92
C GLY A 316 -5.10 -6.20 14.16
N HIS A 317 -4.09 -7.06 14.07
CA HIS A 317 -4.21 -8.49 14.38
C HIS A 317 -4.58 -8.74 15.84
N THR A 318 -3.89 -8.09 16.77
CA THR A 318 -4.13 -8.24 18.20
C THR A 318 -5.56 -7.80 18.56
N LEU A 319 -6.00 -6.65 18.07
CA LEU A 319 -7.36 -6.15 18.29
C LEU A 319 -8.43 -7.03 17.62
N LYS A 320 -8.16 -7.57 16.43
CA LYS A 320 -9.06 -8.50 15.72
C LYS A 320 -9.30 -9.78 16.52
N ILE A 321 -8.24 -10.43 17.02
CA ILE A 321 -8.36 -11.70 17.73
C ILE A 321 -8.88 -11.53 19.16
N SER A 322 -8.55 -10.42 19.85
CA SER A 322 -9.09 -10.13 21.18
C SER A 322 -10.54 -9.63 21.14
N GLY A 323 -11.00 -9.13 20.00
CA GLY A 323 -12.34 -8.56 19.83
C GLY A 323 -12.51 -7.15 20.40
N ASN A 324 -11.41 -6.49 20.79
CA ASN A 324 -11.44 -5.19 21.48
C ASN A 324 -11.96 -4.02 20.67
N LEU A 325 -11.91 -4.06 19.34
CA LEU A 325 -12.34 -2.96 18.47
C LEU A 325 -13.44 -3.42 17.48
N ARG A 326 -14.36 -4.28 17.94
CA ARG A 326 -15.55 -4.66 17.13
C ARG A 326 -16.51 -3.50 16.96
N GLU A 327 -16.61 -2.65 18.00
CA GLU A 327 -17.38 -1.43 18.00
C GLU A 327 -16.43 -0.26 18.22
N ILE A 328 -16.83 0.93 17.74
CA ILE A 328 -16.04 2.14 17.91
C ILE A 328 -16.01 2.52 19.38
N LYS A 329 -14.79 2.78 19.88
CA LYS A 329 -14.54 3.18 21.27
C LYS A 329 -13.72 4.48 21.29
N PRO A 330 -13.88 5.34 22.32
CA PRO A 330 -13.12 6.57 22.46
C PRO A 330 -11.60 6.40 22.43
N GLY A 331 -11.08 5.24 22.90
CA GLY A 331 -9.64 4.94 22.97
C GLY A 331 -8.96 4.55 21.65
N ILE A 332 -9.61 4.74 20.50
CA ILE A 332 -8.99 4.37 19.20
C ILE A 332 -7.68 5.12 18.92
N LEU A 333 -7.55 6.34 19.42
CA LEU A 333 -6.33 7.14 19.28
C LEU A 333 -5.14 6.57 20.05
N ASP A 334 -5.37 5.83 21.13
CA ASP A 334 -4.31 5.12 21.85
C ASP A 334 -3.70 4.01 20.99
N TYR A 335 -4.52 3.35 20.16
CA TYR A 335 -4.04 2.35 19.19
C TYR A 335 -3.25 3.00 18.06
N VAL A 336 -3.67 4.17 17.57
CA VAL A 336 -2.90 4.94 16.58
C VAL A 336 -1.57 5.38 17.16
N SER A 337 -1.55 5.87 18.41
CA SER A 337 -0.33 6.22 19.13
C SER A 337 0.61 5.02 19.30
N ALA A 338 0.08 3.84 19.61
CA ALA A 338 0.87 2.62 19.70
C ALA A 338 1.51 2.24 18.35
N ILE A 339 0.77 2.34 17.24
CA ILE A 339 1.31 2.10 15.89
C ILE A 339 2.43 3.09 15.59
N THR A 340 2.23 4.37 15.92
CA THR A 340 3.22 5.45 15.72
C THR A 340 4.48 5.22 16.55
N ASN A 341 4.35 4.85 17.84
CA ASN A 341 5.47 4.55 18.72
C ASN A 341 6.27 3.31 18.30
N MET A 342 5.64 2.40 17.55
CA MET A 342 6.32 1.27 16.91
C MET A 342 6.98 1.62 15.57
N GLY A 343 6.91 2.91 15.14
CA GLY A 343 7.58 3.42 13.94
C GLY A 343 6.71 3.57 12.69
N GLN A 344 5.38 3.38 12.76
CA GLN A 344 4.49 3.52 11.61
C GLN A 344 3.38 4.55 11.87
N HIS A 345 3.63 5.81 11.56
CA HIS A 345 2.56 6.81 11.57
C HIS A 345 1.74 6.70 10.28
N LEU A 346 0.51 6.15 10.36
CA LEU A 346 -0.38 6.00 9.21
C LEU A 346 -0.69 7.38 8.60
N LEU A 347 -0.75 7.47 7.27
CA LEU A 347 -0.92 8.69 6.48
C LEU A 347 0.24 9.71 6.62
N ASN A 348 1.33 9.32 7.28
CA ASN A 348 2.48 10.20 7.47
C ASN A 348 3.81 9.42 7.43
N PRO A 349 4.15 8.76 6.30
CA PRO A 349 5.43 8.10 6.14
C PRO A 349 6.58 9.13 6.27
N PRO A 350 7.77 8.71 6.76
CA PRO A 350 8.86 9.62 7.07
C PRO A 350 9.51 10.25 5.84
N THR A 351 9.50 9.56 4.71
CA THR A 351 10.13 9.99 3.46
C THR A 351 9.31 9.52 2.25
N VAL A 352 9.71 9.93 1.05
CA VAL A 352 9.16 9.45 -0.22
C VAL A 352 9.41 7.95 -0.46
N GLU A 353 10.40 7.35 0.21
CA GLU A 353 10.67 5.90 0.18
C GLU A 353 9.67 5.09 1.03
N GLY A 354 8.82 5.75 1.81
CA GLY A 354 7.85 5.11 2.69
C GLY A 354 8.40 4.76 4.07
N TRP A 355 7.80 3.75 4.71
CA TRP A 355 8.26 3.23 5.99
C TRP A 355 9.33 2.15 5.80
N HIS A 356 10.13 1.94 6.84
CA HIS A 356 11.02 0.78 6.92
C HIS A 356 10.23 -0.53 6.83
N THR A 357 10.90 -1.62 6.51
CA THR A 357 10.29 -2.95 6.37
C THR A 357 11.12 -4.04 7.04
N GLY A 358 10.50 -5.20 7.25
CA GLY A 358 11.18 -6.36 7.80
C GLY A 358 11.83 -6.09 9.15
N LYS A 359 13.09 -6.44 9.30
CA LYS A 359 13.80 -6.34 10.58
C LYS A 359 13.99 -4.91 11.09
N GLU A 360 13.90 -3.91 10.21
CA GLU A 360 14.04 -2.50 10.61
C GLU A 360 12.85 -1.99 11.45
N TRP A 361 11.74 -2.72 11.47
CA TRP A 361 10.67 -2.50 12.44
C TRP A 361 11.06 -2.81 13.90
N ILE A 362 12.22 -3.44 14.13
CA ILE A 362 12.62 -3.94 15.45
C ILE A 362 13.92 -3.30 15.90
N ASP A 363 13.80 -2.44 16.87
CA ASP A 363 14.87 -1.96 17.74
C ASP A 363 14.52 -2.17 19.22
N GLY A 364 15.36 -1.69 20.14
CA GLY A 364 15.11 -1.87 21.58
C GLY A 364 13.83 -1.18 22.07
N GLY A 365 13.49 -0.02 21.52
CA GLY A 365 12.29 0.74 21.88
C GLY A 365 11.04 0.14 21.27
N THR A 366 11.03 -0.06 19.97
CA THR A 366 9.89 -0.60 19.23
C THR A 366 9.55 -2.03 19.63
N LEU A 367 10.56 -2.86 19.99
CA LEU A 367 10.33 -4.20 20.52
C LEU A 367 9.60 -4.15 21.86
N ASN A 368 10.01 -3.25 22.77
CA ASN A 368 9.35 -3.07 24.05
C ASN A 368 7.89 -2.65 23.88
N GLU A 369 7.61 -1.68 23.00
CA GLU A 369 6.25 -1.25 22.66
C GLU A 369 5.39 -2.40 22.12
N ARG A 370 5.94 -3.25 21.23
CA ARG A 370 5.27 -4.44 20.69
C ARG A 370 4.89 -5.44 21.78
N VAL A 371 5.82 -5.72 22.69
CA VAL A 371 5.60 -6.66 23.80
C VAL A 371 4.54 -6.11 24.77
N ASN A 372 4.67 -4.84 25.18
CA ASN A 372 3.73 -4.21 26.10
C ASN A 372 2.32 -4.15 25.50
N PHE A 373 2.18 -3.78 24.22
CA PHE A 373 0.90 -3.77 23.54
C PHE A 373 0.25 -5.15 23.52
N CYS A 374 1.00 -6.19 23.12
CA CYS A 374 0.46 -7.55 23.09
C CYS A 374 0.05 -8.04 24.49
N LEU A 375 0.86 -7.80 25.53
CA LEU A 375 0.53 -8.20 26.90
C LEU A 375 -0.72 -7.50 27.41
N LEU A 376 -0.84 -6.17 27.21
CA LEU A 376 -1.99 -5.40 27.69
C LEU A 376 -3.30 -5.89 27.08
N TYR A 377 -3.36 -6.04 25.75
CA TYR A 377 -4.62 -6.33 25.05
C TYR A 377 -4.92 -7.83 24.88
N THR A 378 -4.02 -8.73 25.23
CA THR A 378 -4.31 -10.18 25.29
C THR A 378 -4.65 -10.65 26.70
N SER A 379 -4.16 -10.01 27.76
CA SER A 379 -4.53 -10.32 29.14
C SER A 379 -5.95 -9.88 29.47
N ASP A 380 -6.35 -8.67 29.07
CA ASP A 380 -7.71 -8.18 29.30
C ASP A 380 -8.78 -9.07 28.66
N ALA A 381 -8.49 -9.61 27.46
CA ALA A 381 -9.39 -10.56 26.79
C ALA A 381 -9.53 -11.91 27.52
N ALA A 382 -8.56 -12.28 28.36
CA ALA A 382 -8.63 -13.48 29.18
C ALA A 382 -9.47 -13.24 30.45
N ASP A 383 -9.36 -12.05 31.05
CA ASP A 383 -10.09 -11.68 32.26
C ASP A 383 -11.58 -11.43 32.00
N GLU A 384 -11.96 -10.83 30.87
CA GLU A 384 -13.36 -10.68 30.47
C GLU A 384 -14.06 -12.03 30.22
N ARG A 385 -13.33 -13.07 29.75
CA ARG A 385 -13.88 -14.42 29.56
C ARG A 385 -14.04 -15.22 30.83
N SER A 386 -13.35 -14.85 31.91
CA SER A 386 -13.44 -15.51 33.20
C SER A 386 -14.51 -14.91 34.13
N SER A 387 -15.13 -13.79 33.70
CA SER A 387 -16.17 -13.09 34.47
C SER A 387 -17.62 -13.30 33.92
N VAL A 388 -17.83 -14.30 33.02
CA VAL A 388 -19.16 -14.72 32.53
C VAL A 388 -19.52 -16.10 33.05
#